data_e780d2b50de98f7d222c910c43815519
#
_entry.id   e780d2b50de98f7d222c910c43815519
#
_cell.length_a   1.000
_cell.length_b   1.000
_cell.length_c   1.000
_cell.angle_alpha   90.00
_cell.angle_beta   90.00
_cell.angle_gamma   90.00
#
_symmetry.space_group_name_H-M   'P 1'
#
loop_
_entity.id
_entity.type
_entity.pdbx_description
1 polymer ?
#
loop_
_entity_poly.entity_id
_entity_poly.type
_entity_poly.pdbx_seq_one_letter_code
_entity_poly.pdbx_strand_id
1 'polypeptide(L)'
;RDRSPSRGLGDVYKRQMQPDALDSTRFRFVDEVTELCRGVFVFPQLPVTDEEDTHFEHFFTWTEGRKQADTFTDELALALKQGAEVSVLSACSHRGITNIIRAVQEYFPQTSLKLVLGGFHIRNTEKEKFDVIARFLESHLPQRLGVCHCTGIDKYALFHQCFADRTFYNYTGRVETL
;
A
#
# COMPACT_ATOMS: atom_id res chain seq x y z
N ARG A 1 -5.63 10.95 -18.74
CA ARG A 1 -5.14 11.46 -17.48
C ARG A 1 -3.64 11.20 -17.41
N ASP A 2 -2.88 12.26 -17.46
CA ASP A 2 -1.43 12.17 -17.43
C ASP A 2 -1.01 12.09 -15.96
N ARG A 3 -0.81 10.90 -15.44
CA ARG A 3 -0.10 10.67 -14.19
C ARG A 3 1.38 10.64 -14.52
N SER A 4 1.98 11.80 -14.73
CA SER A 4 3.42 11.91 -14.87
C SER A 4 4.09 11.45 -13.56
N PRO A 5 5.14 10.60 -13.60
CA PRO A 5 6.04 10.36 -14.73
C PRO A 5 5.79 9.07 -15.50
N SER A 6 4.72 8.35 -15.26
CA SER A 6 4.49 7.06 -15.93
C SER A 6 3.49 7.19 -17.08
N ARG A 7 3.91 7.78 -18.19
CA ARG A 7 3.05 7.92 -19.39
C ARG A 7 2.37 6.62 -19.82
N GLY A 8 3.02 5.47 -19.65
CA GLY A 8 2.45 4.17 -19.98
C GLY A 8 1.36 3.70 -19.01
N LEU A 9 1.50 3.98 -17.73
CA LEU A 9 0.51 3.59 -16.71
C LEU A 9 -0.76 4.44 -16.75
N GLY A 10 -0.66 5.72 -17.14
CA GLY A 10 -1.83 6.57 -17.33
C GLY A 10 -2.78 6.03 -18.41
N ASP A 11 -2.25 5.49 -19.50
CA ASP A 11 -3.07 4.91 -20.56
C ASP A 11 -3.66 3.55 -20.17
N VAL A 12 -2.92 2.73 -19.42
CA VAL A 12 -3.41 1.46 -18.87
C VAL A 12 -4.52 1.72 -17.88
N TYR A 13 -4.36 2.71 -17.02
CA TYR A 13 -5.36 3.08 -16.02
C TYR A 13 -6.66 3.61 -16.66
N LYS A 14 -6.55 4.45 -17.70
CA LYS A 14 -7.72 4.90 -18.48
C LYS A 14 -8.47 3.74 -19.13
N ARG A 15 -7.76 2.72 -19.58
CA ARG A 15 -8.36 1.53 -20.20
C ARG A 15 -9.02 0.62 -19.17
N GLN A 16 -8.47 0.56 -17.95
CA GLN A 16 -9.03 -0.26 -16.86
C GLN A 16 -10.32 0.33 -16.30
N MET A 17 -10.49 1.64 -16.36
CA MET A 17 -11.61 2.37 -15.76
C MET A 17 -12.69 2.77 -16.79
N GLN A 18 -12.85 2.02 -17.87
CA GLN A 18 -14.02 2.21 -18.74
C GLN A 18 -15.24 1.51 -18.10
N PRO A 19 -16.27 2.26 -17.68
CA PRO A 19 -17.44 1.67 -17.01
C PRO A 19 -18.11 0.58 -17.83
N ASP A 20 -18.12 0.72 -19.15
CA ASP A 20 -18.75 -0.21 -20.08
C ASP A 20 -17.98 -1.54 -20.25
N ALA A 21 -16.73 -1.61 -19.74
CA ALA A 21 -15.92 -2.83 -19.73
C ALA A 21 -16.06 -3.62 -18.41
N LEU A 22 -16.76 -3.09 -17.43
CA LEU A 22 -17.01 -3.74 -16.14
C LEU A 22 -18.18 -4.73 -16.29
N ASP A 23 -17.86 -5.97 -16.66
CA ASP A 23 -18.80 -7.06 -16.50
C ASP A 23 -19.11 -7.22 -15.02
N SER A 24 -20.31 -6.84 -14.61
CA SER A 24 -20.78 -6.84 -13.22
C SER A 24 -20.66 -8.21 -12.53
N THR A 25 -20.51 -9.27 -13.31
CA THR A 25 -20.31 -10.63 -12.78
C THR A 25 -18.88 -10.90 -12.33
N ARG A 26 -17.90 -10.07 -12.74
CA ARG A 26 -16.48 -10.24 -12.44
C ARG A 26 -15.93 -9.26 -11.40
N PHE A 27 -16.73 -8.24 -11.04
CA PHE A 27 -16.30 -7.20 -10.13
C PHE A 27 -17.20 -7.17 -8.90
N ARG A 28 -16.57 -7.09 -7.75
CA ARG A 28 -17.23 -6.82 -6.48
C ARG A 28 -16.65 -5.54 -5.91
N PHE A 29 -17.48 -4.52 -5.82
CA PHE A 29 -17.12 -3.31 -5.10
C PHE A 29 -17.19 -3.57 -3.59
N VAL A 30 -16.24 -3.01 -2.86
CA VAL A 30 -16.17 -3.11 -1.41
C VAL A 30 -16.01 -1.71 -0.83
N ASP A 31 -16.84 -1.37 0.13
CA ASP A 31 -16.88 -0.09 0.84
C ASP A 31 -16.65 -0.26 2.35
N GLU A 32 -16.56 -1.48 2.82
CA GLU A 32 -16.20 -1.86 4.19
C GLU A 32 -15.21 -3.01 4.20
N VAL A 33 -14.50 -3.19 5.33
CA VAL A 33 -13.56 -4.31 5.49
C VAL A 33 -14.32 -5.62 5.27
N THR A 34 -13.87 -6.39 4.28
CA THR A 34 -14.56 -7.58 3.81
C THR A 34 -13.64 -8.78 3.81
N GLU A 35 -14.07 -9.88 4.42
CA GLU A 35 -13.41 -11.17 4.28
C GLU A 35 -13.78 -11.80 2.92
N LEU A 36 -12.81 -11.91 2.02
CA LEU A 36 -13.00 -12.47 0.69
C LEU A 36 -13.08 -14.01 0.71
N CYS A 37 -12.22 -14.60 1.52
CA CYS A 37 -12.21 -16.02 1.87
C CYS A 37 -11.49 -16.15 3.22
N ARG A 38 -11.55 -17.32 3.83
CA ARG A 38 -11.05 -17.55 5.18
C ARG A 38 -9.64 -16.97 5.40
N GLY A 39 -9.55 -15.98 6.24
CA GLY A 39 -8.32 -15.30 6.62
C GLY A 39 -7.80 -14.26 5.63
N VAL A 40 -8.50 -14.00 4.51
CA VAL A 40 -8.11 -12.99 3.51
C VAL A 40 -9.09 -11.84 3.54
N PHE A 41 -8.63 -10.68 3.98
CA PHE A 41 -9.43 -9.47 4.14
C PHE A 41 -8.98 -8.38 3.17
N VAL A 42 -9.94 -7.64 2.61
CA VAL A 42 -9.68 -6.41 1.87
C VAL A 42 -10.07 -5.21 2.73
N PHE A 43 -9.21 -4.22 2.75
CA PHE A 43 -9.38 -2.96 3.48
C PHE A 43 -9.57 -1.83 2.46
N PRO A 44 -10.80 -1.38 2.21
CA PRO A 44 -11.08 -0.17 1.48
C PRO A 44 -11.04 1.06 2.40
N GLN A 45 -11.21 2.25 1.83
CA GLN A 45 -11.37 3.51 2.57
C GLN A 45 -10.30 3.70 3.67
N LEU A 46 -9.06 3.37 3.35
CA LEU A 46 -7.94 3.43 4.28
C LEU A 46 -7.87 4.82 4.93
N PRO A 47 -7.97 4.95 6.27
CA PRO A 47 -7.90 6.24 6.94
C PRO A 47 -6.52 6.86 6.79
N VAL A 48 -6.45 8.18 6.80
CA VAL A 48 -5.19 8.93 6.93
C VAL A 48 -5.15 9.51 8.32
N THR A 49 -4.34 8.94 9.19
CA THR A 49 -4.09 9.38 10.56
C THR A 49 -2.71 10.02 10.73
N ASP A 50 -1.82 9.71 9.78
CA ASP A 50 -0.48 10.28 9.67
C ASP A 50 -0.35 10.90 8.26
N GLU A 51 -0.44 12.23 8.20
CA GLU A 51 -0.34 12.97 6.95
C GLU A 51 1.11 13.02 6.42
N GLU A 52 2.12 12.85 7.26
CA GLU A 52 3.53 12.88 6.87
C GLU A 52 3.90 11.70 5.97
N ASP A 53 3.17 10.57 6.07
CA ASP A 53 3.35 9.39 5.21
C ASP A 53 2.36 9.34 4.03
N THR A 54 1.73 10.45 3.65
CA THR A 54 0.90 10.47 2.43
C THR A 54 1.73 10.81 1.19
N HIS A 55 1.27 10.33 0.01
CA HIS A 55 1.96 10.49 -1.27
C HIS A 55 0.98 10.98 -2.35
N PHE A 56 0.36 12.12 -2.10
CA PHE A 56 -0.66 12.73 -2.98
C PHE A 56 -0.06 13.76 -3.94
N GLU A 57 1.19 14.16 -3.72
CA GLU A 57 1.87 15.19 -4.50
C GLU A 57 1.95 14.79 -5.97
N HIS A 58 1.62 15.72 -6.84
CA HIS A 58 1.65 15.56 -8.30
C HIS A 58 0.60 14.61 -8.89
N PHE A 59 -0.32 14.09 -8.07
CA PHE A 59 -1.45 13.31 -8.55
C PHE A 59 -2.73 14.15 -8.56
N PHE A 60 -3.47 14.07 -9.66
CA PHE A 60 -4.68 14.87 -9.84
C PHE A 60 -5.78 14.04 -10.46
N THR A 61 -6.99 14.30 -10.03
CA THR A 61 -8.23 13.79 -10.61
C THR A 61 -9.09 14.93 -11.14
N TRP A 62 -10.04 14.62 -12.01
CA TRP A 62 -11.04 15.56 -12.51
C TRP A 62 -12.39 15.14 -11.94
N THR A 63 -13.00 16.03 -11.17
CA THR A 63 -14.33 15.83 -10.62
C THR A 63 -15.18 17.04 -11.02
N GLU A 64 -16.31 16.79 -11.65
CA GLU A 64 -17.22 17.84 -12.14
C GLU A 64 -16.53 18.90 -13.01
N GLY A 65 -15.60 18.47 -13.86
CA GLY A 65 -14.85 19.36 -14.75
C GLY A 65 -13.76 20.20 -14.05
N ARG A 66 -13.50 19.98 -12.76
CA ARG A 66 -12.43 20.66 -12.00
C ARG A 66 -11.28 19.72 -11.71
N LYS A 67 -10.05 20.23 -11.89
CA LYS A 67 -8.84 19.54 -11.48
C LYS A 67 -8.66 19.68 -9.97
N GLN A 68 -8.51 18.55 -9.28
CA GLN A 68 -8.24 18.52 -7.84
C GLN A 68 -7.17 17.49 -7.50
N ALA A 69 -6.56 17.59 -6.34
CA ALA A 69 -5.62 16.58 -5.85
C ALA A 69 -6.31 15.20 -5.78
N ASP A 70 -5.59 14.18 -6.20
CA ASP A 70 -6.03 12.79 -6.05
C ASP A 70 -5.56 12.27 -4.69
N THR A 71 -6.49 12.04 -3.78
CA THR A 71 -6.21 11.53 -2.43
C THR A 71 -6.37 10.01 -2.33
N PHE A 72 -6.49 9.33 -3.47
CA PHE A 72 -6.53 7.86 -3.58
C PHE A 72 -7.56 7.22 -2.63
N THR A 73 -8.77 7.75 -2.61
CA THR A 73 -9.86 7.21 -1.78
C THR A 73 -10.29 5.80 -2.19
N ASP A 74 -9.90 5.36 -3.37
CA ASP A 74 -10.12 4.04 -3.94
C ASP A 74 -8.94 3.06 -3.69
N GLU A 75 -7.90 3.48 -2.95
CA GLU A 75 -6.79 2.60 -2.60
C GLU A 75 -7.24 1.47 -1.68
N LEU A 76 -6.77 0.26 -1.98
CA LEU A 76 -7.08 -0.96 -1.23
C LEU A 76 -5.80 -1.57 -0.66
N ALA A 77 -5.91 -2.17 0.52
CA ALA A 77 -4.90 -3.07 1.06
C ALA A 77 -5.49 -4.45 1.34
N LEU A 78 -4.64 -5.46 1.40
CA LEU A 78 -5.03 -6.81 1.83
C LEU A 78 -4.39 -7.12 3.19
N ALA A 79 -5.14 -7.81 4.03
CA ALA A 79 -4.63 -8.44 5.23
C ALA A 79 -4.85 -9.95 5.19
N LEU A 80 -3.79 -10.71 5.46
CA LEU A 80 -3.85 -12.16 5.58
C LEU A 80 -3.72 -12.53 7.05
N LYS A 81 -4.81 -12.97 7.66
CA LYS A 81 -4.87 -13.33 9.09
C LYS A 81 -4.74 -14.83 9.29
N GLN A 82 -3.75 -15.24 10.06
CA GLN A 82 -3.53 -16.64 10.43
C GLN A 82 -3.25 -16.76 11.93
N GLY A 83 -4.22 -17.29 12.66
CA GLY A 83 -4.12 -17.39 14.11
C GLY A 83 -3.95 -16.03 14.78
N ALA A 84 -2.87 -15.84 15.53
CA ALA A 84 -2.49 -14.60 16.19
C ALA A 84 -1.55 -13.71 15.34
N GLU A 85 -1.38 -14.01 14.06
CA GLU A 85 -0.53 -13.27 13.15
C GLU A 85 -1.34 -12.64 12.02
N VAL A 86 -0.88 -11.48 11.53
CA VAL A 86 -1.43 -10.81 10.36
C VAL A 86 -0.32 -10.35 9.44
N SER A 87 -0.51 -10.55 8.15
CA SER A 87 0.36 -10.02 7.09
C SER A 87 -0.40 -8.94 6.32
N VAL A 88 0.28 -7.84 6.02
CA VAL A 88 -0.26 -6.68 5.31
C VAL A 88 0.35 -6.58 3.92
N LEU A 89 -0.49 -6.49 2.90
CA LEU A 89 -0.06 -6.33 1.51
C LEU A 89 -0.65 -5.06 0.92
N SER A 90 0.20 -4.24 0.31
CA SER A 90 -0.20 -3.01 -0.36
C SER A 90 0.46 -2.91 -1.74
N ALA A 91 -0.21 -2.28 -2.70
CA ALA A 91 0.35 -2.08 -4.04
C ALA A 91 1.34 -0.92 -4.06
N CYS A 92 0.90 0.29 -3.73
CA CYS A 92 1.71 1.51 -3.79
C CYS A 92 1.70 2.35 -2.51
N SER A 93 0.74 2.17 -1.63
CA SER A 93 0.60 2.89 -0.35
C SER A 93 0.59 4.42 -0.49
N HIS A 94 -0.21 4.96 -1.43
CA HIS A 94 -0.30 6.42 -1.59
C HIS A 94 -0.90 7.10 -0.37
N ARG A 95 -1.80 6.42 0.34
CA ARG A 95 -2.37 6.90 1.60
C ARG A 95 -1.45 6.66 2.80
N GLY A 96 -0.25 6.11 2.57
CA GLY A 96 0.78 5.84 3.57
C GLY A 96 0.78 4.41 4.08
N ILE A 97 1.95 3.77 4.09
CA ILE A 97 2.08 2.40 4.62
C ILE A 97 1.84 2.37 6.14
N THR A 98 2.18 3.43 6.87
CA THR A 98 1.94 3.55 8.31
C THR A 98 0.45 3.58 8.60
N ASN A 99 -0.33 4.33 7.81
CA ASN A 99 -1.79 4.40 7.92
C ASN A 99 -2.45 3.05 7.62
N ILE A 100 -1.96 2.34 6.61
CA ILE A 100 -2.46 1.01 6.23
C ILE A 100 -2.21 0.01 7.37
N ILE A 101 -1.00 0.00 7.93
CA ILE A 101 -0.65 -0.91 9.04
C ILE A 101 -1.52 -0.59 10.28
N ARG A 102 -1.70 0.69 10.63
CA ARG A 102 -2.58 1.10 11.74
C ARG A 102 -4.00 0.59 11.55
N ALA A 103 -4.58 0.81 10.37
CA ALA A 103 -5.95 0.35 10.07
C ALA A 103 -6.11 -1.17 10.25
N VAL A 104 -5.12 -1.95 9.81
CA VAL A 104 -5.13 -3.41 9.99
C VAL A 104 -4.96 -3.81 11.46
N GLN A 105 -4.05 -3.16 12.21
CA GLN A 105 -3.84 -3.46 13.62
C GLN A 105 -5.00 -3.02 14.51
N GLU A 106 -5.68 -1.93 14.19
CA GLU A 106 -6.90 -1.51 14.87
C GLU A 106 -8.05 -2.51 14.64
N TYR A 107 -8.15 -3.06 13.46
CA TYR A 107 -9.15 -4.09 13.16
C TYR A 107 -8.82 -5.44 13.80
N PHE A 108 -7.51 -5.77 13.93
CA PHE A 108 -7.00 -6.99 14.55
C PHE A 108 -6.08 -6.70 15.75
N PRO A 109 -6.59 -6.12 16.85
CA PRO A 109 -5.75 -5.56 17.93
C PRO A 109 -4.91 -6.59 18.69
N GLN A 110 -5.23 -7.88 18.60
CA GLN A 110 -4.51 -8.95 19.30
C GLN A 110 -3.57 -9.75 18.38
N THR A 111 -3.22 -9.18 17.22
CA THR A 111 -2.33 -9.87 16.28
C THR A 111 -0.96 -9.21 16.24
N SER A 112 0.07 -10.03 16.01
CA SER A 112 1.41 -9.57 15.67
C SER A 112 1.57 -9.43 14.14
N LEU A 113 2.39 -8.48 13.70
CA LEU A 113 2.71 -8.32 12.29
C LEU A 113 3.72 -9.40 11.86
N LYS A 114 3.29 -10.32 11.01
CA LYS A 114 4.16 -11.34 10.43
C LYS A 114 4.93 -10.80 9.23
N LEU A 115 4.23 -10.19 8.29
CA LEU A 115 4.80 -9.65 7.07
C LEU A 115 4.14 -8.32 6.72
N VAL A 116 4.96 -7.36 6.31
CA VAL A 116 4.50 -6.18 5.56
C VAL A 116 5.14 -6.25 4.19
N LEU A 117 4.33 -6.26 3.13
CA LEU A 117 4.79 -6.46 1.77
C LEU A 117 4.16 -5.44 0.83
N GLY A 118 5.00 -4.73 0.06
CA GLY A 118 4.47 -3.86 -0.99
C GLY A 118 5.39 -2.74 -1.48
N GLY A 119 4.80 -1.85 -2.24
CA GLY A 119 5.40 -0.57 -2.63
C GLY A 119 4.96 0.52 -1.65
N PHE A 120 5.92 1.35 -1.22
CA PHE A 120 5.66 2.40 -0.22
C PHE A 120 5.71 3.81 -0.82
N HIS A 121 5.79 3.91 -2.11
CA HIS A 121 5.79 5.13 -2.92
C HIS A 121 6.85 6.19 -2.52
N ILE A 122 7.99 5.77 -1.99
CA ILE A 122 9.03 6.64 -1.43
C ILE A 122 10.32 6.72 -2.25
N ARG A 123 10.34 6.19 -3.46
CA ARG A 123 11.56 6.18 -4.30
C ARG A 123 12.23 7.55 -4.41
N ASN A 124 11.45 8.59 -4.64
CA ASN A 124 11.91 9.94 -4.90
C ASN A 124 11.64 10.91 -3.72
N THR A 125 11.33 10.38 -2.53
CA THR A 125 11.06 11.22 -1.37
C THR A 125 12.36 11.60 -0.65
N GLU A 126 12.31 12.73 0.03
CA GLU A 126 13.40 13.18 0.91
C GLU A 126 13.59 12.20 2.08
N LYS A 127 14.75 12.36 2.75
CA LYS A 127 15.14 11.47 3.85
C LYS A 127 14.16 11.54 5.02
N GLU A 128 13.62 12.70 5.30
CA GLU A 128 12.69 12.96 6.41
C GLU A 128 11.44 12.06 6.33
N LYS A 129 10.87 11.91 5.14
CA LYS A 129 9.71 11.04 4.93
C LYS A 129 10.08 9.56 5.12
N PHE A 130 11.25 9.13 4.68
CA PHE A 130 11.76 7.80 4.99
C PHE A 130 11.91 7.57 6.50
N ASP A 131 12.47 8.57 7.21
CA ASP A 131 12.71 8.49 8.66
C ASP A 131 11.39 8.37 9.46
N VAL A 132 10.29 9.00 9.00
CA VAL A 132 8.95 8.82 9.59
C VAL A 132 8.52 7.37 9.52
N ILE A 133 8.59 6.79 8.33
CA ILE A 133 8.18 5.38 8.11
C ILE A 133 9.10 4.42 8.88
N ALA A 134 10.42 4.65 8.87
CA ALA A 134 11.37 3.80 9.57
C ALA A 134 11.11 3.79 11.08
N ARG A 135 10.92 4.95 11.70
CA ARG A 135 10.58 5.07 13.14
C ARG A 135 9.26 4.37 13.48
N PHE A 136 8.26 4.50 12.62
CA PHE A 136 7.01 3.78 12.81
C PHE A 136 7.24 2.26 12.78
N LEU A 137 7.97 1.77 11.79
CA LEU A 137 8.29 0.35 11.65
C LEU A 137 9.17 -0.18 12.80
N GLU A 138 10.03 0.65 13.40
CA GLU A 138 10.76 0.25 14.63
C GLU A 138 9.84 -0.06 15.80
N SER A 139 8.77 0.73 15.96
CA SER A 139 7.78 0.52 17.04
C SER A 139 6.73 -0.54 16.72
N HIS A 140 6.51 -0.84 15.44
CA HIS A 140 5.53 -1.82 14.93
C HIS A 140 6.22 -2.90 14.10
N LEU A 141 7.37 -3.37 14.57
CA LEU A 141 8.31 -4.16 13.77
C LEU A 141 7.70 -5.47 13.27
N PRO A 142 7.47 -5.61 11.96
CA PRO A 142 7.05 -6.90 11.40
C PRO A 142 8.17 -7.93 11.49
N GLN A 143 7.83 -9.22 11.55
CA GLN A 143 8.83 -10.28 11.49
C GLN A 143 9.58 -10.26 10.15
N ARG A 144 8.89 -9.90 9.06
CA ARG A 144 9.43 -9.76 7.70
C ARG A 144 8.93 -8.48 7.05
N LEU A 145 9.82 -7.79 6.34
CA LEU A 145 9.52 -6.56 5.59
C LEU A 145 9.93 -6.75 4.12
N GLY A 146 8.95 -6.93 3.25
CA GLY A 146 9.16 -7.07 1.81
C GLY A 146 8.84 -5.76 1.09
N VAL A 147 9.84 -5.16 0.45
CA VAL A 147 9.64 -3.92 -0.31
C VAL A 147 9.88 -4.13 -1.79
N CYS A 148 9.15 -3.37 -2.63
CA CYS A 148 9.25 -3.50 -4.08
C CYS A 148 8.77 -2.25 -4.81
N HIS A 149 8.72 -2.32 -6.13
CA HIS A 149 8.03 -1.40 -7.02
C HIS A 149 8.42 0.09 -6.77
N CYS A 150 7.48 0.89 -6.27
CA CYS A 150 7.65 2.33 -6.05
C CYS A 150 8.43 2.70 -4.79
N THR A 151 8.83 1.72 -3.97
CA THR A 151 9.78 1.96 -2.88
C THR A 151 11.17 2.35 -3.40
N GLY A 152 11.62 1.71 -4.48
CA GLY A 152 12.94 1.92 -5.06
C GLY A 152 14.04 1.14 -4.34
N ILE A 153 15.10 0.84 -5.09
CA ILE A 153 16.21 0.02 -4.58
C ILE A 153 17.05 0.75 -3.53
N ASP A 154 17.18 2.07 -3.67
CA ASP A 154 17.94 2.89 -2.71
C ASP A 154 17.25 2.90 -1.34
N LYS A 155 15.93 3.02 -1.30
CA LYS A 155 15.16 2.95 -0.06
C LYS A 155 15.14 1.53 0.51
N TYR A 156 15.12 0.50 -0.34
CA TYR A 156 15.34 -0.88 0.12
C TYR A 156 16.67 -1.01 0.87
N ALA A 157 17.76 -0.46 0.33
CA ALA A 157 19.07 -0.51 0.99
C ALA A 157 19.05 0.17 2.37
N LEU A 158 18.34 1.30 2.50
CA LEU A 158 18.16 1.99 3.79
C LEU A 158 17.34 1.13 4.77
N PHE A 159 16.22 0.53 4.34
CA PHE A 159 15.46 -0.39 5.19
C PHE A 159 16.31 -1.61 5.62
N HIS A 160 17.13 -2.14 4.72
CA HIS A 160 18.01 -3.24 5.07
C HIS A 160 19.09 -2.84 6.10
N GLN A 161 19.57 -1.59 6.05
CA GLN A 161 20.47 -1.06 7.08
C GLN A 161 19.76 -0.94 8.45
N CYS A 162 18.48 -0.55 8.47
CA CYS A 162 17.71 -0.41 9.71
C CYS A 162 17.28 -1.77 10.30
N PHE A 163 16.85 -2.71 9.45
CA PHE A 163 16.13 -3.92 9.89
C PHE A 163 16.82 -5.23 9.48
N ALA A 164 17.99 -5.14 8.88
CA ALA A 164 18.85 -6.27 8.50
C ALA A 164 18.10 -7.39 7.75
N ASP A 165 18.26 -8.62 8.16
CA ASP A 165 17.70 -9.82 7.51
C ASP A 165 16.16 -9.92 7.55
N ARG A 166 15.50 -9.05 8.30
CA ARG A 166 14.03 -8.93 8.23
C ARG A 166 13.57 -8.32 6.93
N THR A 167 14.40 -7.48 6.30
CA THR A 167 14.07 -6.78 5.05
C THR A 167 14.54 -7.56 3.84
N PHE A 168 13.67 -7.70 2.86
CA PHE A 168 14.01 -8.28 1.57
C PHE A 168 13.41 -7.49 0.41
N TYR A 169 14.05 -7.55 -0.74
CA TYR A 169 13.48 -7.02 -1.96
C TYR A 169 12.56 -8.06 -2.60
N ASN A 170 11.29 -7.69 -2.78
CA ASN A 170 10.30 -8.55 -3.39
C ASN A 170 10.29 -8.36 -4.91
N TYR A 171 10.99 -9.22 -5.63
CA TYR A 171 11.05 -9.22 -7.09
C TYR A 171 9.98 -10.15 -7.68
N THR A 172 9.67 -9.95 -8.98
CA THR A 172 8.73 -10.79 -9.70
C THR A 172 9.13 -12.26 -9.67
N GLY A 173 8.22 -13.13 -9.25
CA GLY A 173 8.45 -14.58 -9.13
C GLY A 173 8.95 -15.02 -7.76
N ARG A 174 9.22 -14.09 -6.83
CA ARG A 174 9.52 -14.46 -5.45
C ARG A 174 8.28 -15.08 -4.78
N VAL A 175 8.51 -16.15 -4.04
CA VAL A 175 7.48 -16.84 -3.23
C VAL A 175 7.82 -16.66 -1.75
N GLU A 176 6.86 -16.20 -0.96
CA GLU A 176 6.94 -16.12 0.50
C GLU A 176 5.90 -17.04 1.11
N THR A 177 6.29 -17.78 2.14
CA THR A 177 5.38 -18.65 2.90
C THR A 177 4.92 -17.91 4.16
N LEU A 178 3.62 -17.89 4.38
CA LEU A 178 2.97 -17.24 5.53
C LEU A 178 2.61 -18.25 6.60
#